data_d4c5dd261d937aefd7f4765b5543c1a5
#
_entry.id   d4c5dd261d937aefd7f4765b5543c1a5
#
_cell.length_a   1.000
_cell.length_b   1.000
_cell.length_c   1.000
_cell.angle_alpha   90.00
_cell.angle_beta   90.00
_cell.angle_gamma   90.00
#
_symmetry.space_group_name_H-M   'P 1'
#
loop_
_entity.id
_entity.type
_entity.pdbx_description
1 polymer ?
#
loop_
_entity_poly.entity_id
_entity_poly.type
_entity_poly.pdbx_seq_one_letter_code
_entity_poly.pdbx_strand_id
1 'polypeptide(L)'
;AVMATDGPLLILAGAGSGKTRVLTHRTAYLIEECGVNPYNIMAITFTNKAAGEMRERIDQMVGYGSESIWVCTFHSTCVRILRRYIDRLGFGTNFTIYDSDDQKTLMKDICKRLEIDTKMYKEKMFLSAISSAKDELIDPIEFETRAAGDYVKRKQAQVYREYQQALKQNNALDFDDLIMKTVELFKLDKEVLASYQDRFRYIMVDEYQDTNTAQFELI
;
A
#
# COMPACT_ATOMS: atom_id res chain seq x y z
N ALA A 1 10.95 -13.89 20.84
CA ALA A 1 10.61 -13.04 19.68
C ALA A 1 11.42 -11.73 19.68
N VAL A 2 11.47 -11.00 20.81
CA VAL A 2 12.19 -9.70 20.88
C VAL A 2 13.68 -9.85 20.51
N MET A 3 14.34 -10.87 21.02
CA MET A 3 15.78 -11.10 20.84
C MET A 3 16.16 -11.86 19.55
N ALA A 4 15.21 -12.36 18.79
CA ALA A 4 15.49 -13.03 17.50
C ALA A 4 15.67 -11.96 16.42
N THR A 5 16.89 -11.56 16.13
CA THR A 5 17.21 -10.40 15.27
C THR A 5 17.48 -10.76 13.81
N ASP A 6 17.85 -12.00 13.54
CA ASP A 6 18.26 -12.44 12.21
C ASP A 6 17.16 -13.27 11.51
N GLY A 7 17.04 -13.04 10.20
CA GLY A 7 16.12 -13.77 9.34
C GLY A 7 14.63 -13.40 9.52
N PRO A 8 13.76 -13.97 8.70
CA PRO A 8 12.33 -13.75 8.79
C PRO A 8 11.74 -14.38 10.05
N LEU A 9 10.90 -13.62 10.77
CA LEU A 9 10.25 -14.05 12.00
C LEU A 9 8.75 -13.84 11.93
N LEU A 10 7.97 -14.89 11.99
CA LEU A 10 6.52 -14.85 12.15
C LEU A 10 6.13 -15.10 13.62
N ILE A 11 5.34 -14.19 14.19
CA ILE A 11 4.84 -14.28 15.56
C ILE A 11 3.35 -14.58 15.53
N LEU A 12 2.98 -15.79 15.92
CA LEU A 12 1.58 -16.20 16.03
C LEU A 12 1.10 -15.99 17.47
N ALA A 13 0.08 -15.18 17.64
CA ALA A 13 -0.45 -14.86 18.96
C ALA A 13 -1.92 -14.43 18.88
N GLY A 14 -2.72 -14.83 19.85
CA GLY A 14 -4.15 -14.49 19.92
C GLY A 14 -4.41 -13.00 20.11
N ALA A 15 -5.67 -12.60 19.97
CA ALA A 15 -6.08 -11.21 20.28
C ALA A 15 -5.78 -10.88 21.75
N GLY A 16 -5.31 -9.67 22.02
CA GLY A 16 -4.96 -9.21 23.36
C GLY A 16 -3.68 -9.80 23.98
N SER A 17 -2.95 -10.68 23.27
CA SER A 17 -1.72 -11.31 23.75
C SER A 17 -0.50 -10.39 23.78
N GLY A 18 -0.62 -9.16 23.24
CA GLY A 18 0.46 -8.19 23.22
C GLY A 18 1.34 -8.24 21.98
N LYS A 19 0.85 -8.67 20.80
CA LYS A 19 1.60 -8.66 19.53
C LYS A 19 2.28 -7.33 19.25
N THR A 20 1.53 -6.24 19.25
CA THR A 20 2.07 -4.88 19.04
C THR A 20 3.11 -4.50 20.10
N ARG A 21 2.95 -4.97 21.35
CA ARG A 21 3.94 -4.77 22.41
C ARG A 21 5.26 -5.48 22.10
N VAL A 22 5.21 -6.71 21.59
CA VAL A 22 6.41 -7.42 21.15
C VAL A 22 7.14 -6.66 20.06
N LEU A 23 6.40 -6.11 19.10
CA LEU A 23 6.93 -5.34 17.97
C LEU A 23 7.64 -4.07 18.45
N THR A 24 7.03 -3.30 19.35
CA THR A 24 7.62 -2.07 19.91
C THR A 24 8.85 -2.38 20.78
N HIS A 25 8.82 -3.44 21.60
CA HIS A 25 9.98 -3.86 22.40
C HIS A 25 11.11 -4.40 21.52
N ARG A 26 10.79 -5.10 20.41
CA ARG A 26 11.79 -5.55 19.45
C ARG A 26 12.47 -4.35 18.78
N THR A 27 11.72 -3.32 18.43
CA THR A 27 12.27 -2.07 17.88
C THR A 27 13.26 -1.45 18.85
N ALA A 28 12.87 -1.28 20.12
CA ALA A 28 13.75 -0.74 21.15
C ALA A 28 15.00 -1.61 21.36
N TYR A 29 14.85 -2.93 21.43
CA TYR A 29 15.97 -3.87 21.59
C TYR A 29 16.98 -3.78 20.42
N LEU A 30 16.49 -3.68 19.17
CA LEU A 30 17.36 -3.52 18.00
C LEU A 30 18.23 -2.26 18.10
N ILE A 31 17.66 -1.18 18.62
CA ILE A 31 18.35 0.11 18.74
C ILE A 31 19.29 0.13 19.93
N GLU A 32 18.77 -0.15 21.13
CA GLU A 32 19.50 0.04 22.40
C GLU A 32 20.54 -1.04 22.66
N GLU A 33 20.23 -2.31 22.35
CA GLU A 33 21.10 -3.45 22.65
C GLU A 33 21.92 -3.92 21.43
N CYS A 34 21.35 -3.84 20.22
CA CYS A 34 22.04 -4.30 19.00
C CYS A 34 22.70 -3.16 18.21
N GLY A 35 22.54 -1.89 18.61
CA GLY A 35 23.14 -0.75 17.96
C GLY A 35 22.62 -0.50 16.52
N VAL A 36 21.44 -0.96 16.20
CA VAL A 36 20.83 -0.76 14.88
C VAL A 36 20.46 0.72 14.72
N ASN A 37 20.89 1.32 13.61
CA ASN A 37 20.51 2.69 13.32
C ASN A 37 18.99 2.79 13.13
N PRO A 38 18.27 3.67 13.86
CA PRO A 38 16.84 3.88 13.72
C PRO A 38 16.39 4.14 12.28
N TYR A 39 17.21 4.77 11.47
CA TYR A 39 16.98 5.01 10.03
C TYR A 39 16.78 3.73 9.22
N ASN A 40 17.31 2.60 9.69
CA ASN A 40 17.19 1.30 9.01
C ASN A 40 15.94 0.50 9.42
N ILE A 41 15.05 1.09 10.22
CA ILE A 41 13.88 0.40 10.76
C ILE A 41 12.59 0.98 10.17
N MET A 42 11.70 0.08 9.73
CA MET A 42 10.34 0.39 9.31
C MET A 42 9.36 -0.49 10.08
N ALA A 43 8.34 0.12 10.67
CA ALA A 43 7.23 -0.57 11.35
C ALA A 43 5.91 -0.17 10.69
N ILE A 44 5.20 -1.15 10.15
CA ILE A 44 3.99 -0.94 9.35
C ILE A 44 2.78 -1.49 10.09
N THR A 45 1.69 -0.75 10.04
CA THR A 45 0.37 -1.16 10.51
C THR A 45 -0.73 -0.71 9.53
N PHE A 46 -1.99 -1.06 9.80
CA PHE A 46 -3.09 -0.81 8.87
C PHE A 46 -3.79 0.54 9.07
N THR A 47 -3.74 1.13 10.26
CA THR A 47 -4.47 2.37 10.56
C THR A 47 -3.54 3.46 11.09
N ASN A 48 -3.87 4.72 10.77
CA ASN A 48 -3.12 5.87 11.28
C ASN A 48 -3.17 5.95 12.82
N LYS A 49 -4.27 5.52 13.44
CA LYS A 49 -4.40 5.44 14.89
C LYS A 49 -3.39 4.44 15.47
N ALA A 50 -3.34 3.22 14.94
CA ALA A 50 -2.39 2.20 15.40
C ALA A 50 -0.94 2.64 15.16
N ALA A 51 -0.64 3.31 14.03
CA ALA A 51 0.68 3.88 13.77
C ALA A 51 1.05 4.96 14.79
N GLY A 52 0.13 5.83 15.15
CA GLY A 52 0.32 6.85 16.20
C GLY A 52 0.61 6.22 17.56
N GLU A 53 -0.22 5.26 18.00
CA GLU A 53 -0.01 4.54 19.27
C GLU A 53 1.32 3.77 19.29
N MET A 54 1.69 3.16 18.18
CA MET A 54 2.97 2.46 18.04
C MET A 54 4.14 3.44 18.13
N ARG A 55 4.04 4.58 17.46
CA ARG A 55 5.02 5.67 17.51
C ARG A 55 5.24 6.15 18.95
N GLU A 56 4.19 6.51 19.66
CA GLU A 56 4.26 6.97 21.05
C GLU A 56 4.96 5.95 21.96
N ARG A 57 4.65 4.66 21.80
CA ARG A 57 5.28 3.60 22.60
C ARG A 57 6.76 3.44 22.28
N ILE A 58 7.16 3.55 21.01
CA ILE A 58 8.57 3.48 20.62
C ILE A 58 9.32 4.69 21.16
N ASP A 59 8.77 5.91 21.01
CA ASP A 59 9.38 7.14 21.50
C ASP A 59 9.58 7.17 23.02
N GLN A 60 8.72 6.48 23.78
CA GLN A 60 8.88 6.30 25.22
C GLN A 60 10.02 5.33 25.61
N MET A 61 10.35 4.39 24.74
CA MET A 61 11.36 3.36 25.01
C MET A 61 12.73 3.68 24.42
N VAL A 62 12.78 4.42 23.32
CA VAL A 62 14.00 4.76 22.59
C VAL A 62 14.39 6.19 22.94
N GLY A 63 15.55 6.38 23.52
CA GLY A 63 15.94 7.69 24.05
C GLY A 63 16.29 8.74 22.99
N TYR A 64 16.87 8.34 21.84
CA TYR A 64 17.33 9.26 20.79
C TYR A 64 17.23 8.63 19.40
N GLY A 65 16.83 9.43 18.41
CA GLY A 65 16.80 9.03 17.00
C GLY A 65 15.53 8.30 16.58
N SER A 66 14.55 8.11 17.46
CA SER A 66 13.28 7.44 17.16
C SER A 66 12.52 8.09 16.00
N GLU A 67 12.69 9.41 15.79
CA GLU A 67 12.08 10.16 14.70
C GLU A 67 12.51 9.68 13.31
N SER A 68 13.66 9.01 13.21
CA SER A 68 14.16 8.45 11.96
C SER A 68 13.52 7.13 11.56
N ILE A 69 12.84 6.45 12.50
CA ILE A 69 12.11 5.21 12.26
C ILE A 69 10.87 5.52 11.41
N TRP A 70 10.63 4.74 10.37
CA TRP A 70 9.34 4.82 9.68
C TRP A 70 8.29 4.00 10.42
N VAL A 71 7.47 4.66 11.23
CA VAL A 71 6.27 4.07 11.84
C VAL A 71 5.06 4.64 11.11
N CYS A 72 4.42 3.84 10.26
CA CYS A 72 3.39 4.33 9.34
C CYS A 72 2.49 3.21 8.83
N THR A 73 1.47 3.58 8.06
CA THR A 73 0.65 2.61 7.33
C THR A 73 1.28 2.26 5.99
N PHE A 74 0.84 1.15 5.35
CA PHE A 74 1.22 0.81 3.99
C PHE A 74 1.04 1.99 3.03
N HIS A 75 -0.14 2.61 3.05
CA HIS A 75 -0.45 3.75 2.19
C HIS A 75 0.46 4.95 2.43
N SER A 76 0.73 5.29 3.69
CA SER A 76 1.62 6.41 4.03
C SER A 76 3.06 6.16 3.57
N THR A 77 3.53 4.91 3.66
CA THR A 77 4.82 4.49 3.11
C THR A 77 4.85 4.70 1.60
N CYS A 78 3.85 4.20 0.89
CA CYS A 78 3.73 4.34 -0.56
C CYS A 78 3.68 5.81 -1.01
N VAL A 79 2.89 6.64 -0.34
CA VAL A 79 2.84 8.09 -0.65
C VAL A 79 4.23 8.73 -0.55
N ARG A 80 5.02 8.42 0.50
CA ARG A 80 6.37 8.96 0.66
C ARG A 80 7.31 8.54 -0.47
N ILE A 81 7.20 7.30 -0.92
CA ILE A 81 8.00 6.76 -2.02
C ILE A 81 7.57 7.39 -3.35
N LEU A 82 6.28 7.37 -3.65
CA LEU A 82 5.72 7.88 -4.90
C LEU A 82 5.93 9.39 -5.06
N ARG A 83 5.85 10.19 -3.99
CA ARG A 83 6.15 11.63 -4.05
C ARG A 83 7.59 11.95 -4.50
N ARG A 84 8.50 10.98 -4.43
CA ARG A 84 9.90 11.14 -4.87
C ARG A 84 10.17 10.60 -6.25
N TYR A 85 9.48 9.52 -6.66
CA TYR A 85 9.91 8.71 -7.80
C TYR A 85 8.80 8.36 -8.79
N ILE A 86 7.55 8.80 -8.60
CA ILE A 86 6.43 8.42 -9.47
C ILE A 86 6.58 8.96 -10.90
N ASP A 87 7.42 9.95 -11.11
CA ASP A 87 7.79 10.47 -12.43
C ASP A 87 8.36 9.36 -13.34
N ARG A 88 9.00 8.34 -12.77
CA ARG A 88 9.45 7.13 -13.47
C ARG A 88 8.29 6.35 -14.11
N LEU A 89 7.07 6.49 -13.57
CA LEU A 89 5.84 5.91 -14.12
C LEU A 89 5.06 6.91 -15.00
N GLY A 90 5.64 8.08 -15.27
CA GLY A 90 5.05 9.14 -16.09
C GLY A 90 3.87 9.85 -15.43
N PHE A 91 3.87 9.99 -14.11
CA PHE A 91 2.99 10.88 -13.35
C PHE A 91 3.79 12.08 -12.83
N GLY A 92 3.10 13.18 -12.56
CA GLY A 92 3.70 14.27 -11.80
C GLY A 92 3.80 13.93 -10.31
N THR A 93 4.90 14.34 -9.67
CA THR A 93 5.11 14.10 -8.22
C THR A 93 4.09 14.81 -7.33
N ASN A 94 3.39 15.82 -7.87
CA ASN A 94 2.29 16.54 -7.22
C ASN A 94 0.92 15.89 -7.44
N PHE A 95 0.86 14.60 -7.72
CA PHE A 95 -0.39 13.89 -7.99
C PHE A 95 -1.43 14.09 -6.87
N THR A 96 -2.71 14.05 -7.25
CA THR A 96 -3.83 14.09 -6.31
C THR A 96 -4.21 12.67 -5.89
N ILE A 97 -4.60 12.50 -4.62
CA ILE A 97 -5.14 11.23 -4.12
C ILE A 97 -6.66 11.36 -4.10
N TYR A 98 -7.35 10.56 -4.90
CA TYR A 98 -8.80 10.53 -4.96
C TYR A 98 -9.37 9.75 -3.80
N ASP A 99 -10.26 10.39 -3.05
CA ASP A 99 -11.04 9.73 -2.00
C ASP A 99 -12.24 8.96 -2.58
N SER A 100 -13.06 8.37 -1.70
CA SER A 100 -14.22 7.59 -2.11
C SER A 100 -15.26 8.39 -2.89
N ASP A 101 -15.39 9.70 -2.65
CA ASP A 101 -16.37 10.54 -3.33
C ASP A 101 -15.86 11.01 -4.69
N ASP A 102 -14.56 11.31 -4.80
CA ASP A 102 -13.87 11.56 -6.06
C ASP A 102 -13.97 10.34 -6.99
N GLN A 103 -13.69 9.14 -6.47
CA GLN A 103 -13.79 7.88 -7.21
C GLN A 103 -15.21 7.64 -7.73
N LYS A 104 -16.25 7.85 -6.90
CA LYS A 104 -17.64 7.72 -7.30
C LYS A 104 -18.03 8.73 -8.40
N THR A 105 -17.56 9.96 -8.27
CA THR A 105 -17.83 11.02 -9.25
C THR A 105 -17.21 10.66 -10.60
N LEU A 106 -15.93 10.28 -10.60
CA LEU A 106 -15.24 9.82 -11.80
C LEU A 106 -15.93 8.59 -12.43
N MET A 107 -16.34 7.62 -11.59
CA MET A 107 -17.03 6.41 -12.07
C MET A 107 -18.37 6.73 -12.73
N LYS A 108 -19.17 7.67 -12.18
CA LYS A 108 -20.40 8.13 -12.79
C LYS A 108 -20.19 8.72 -14.17
N ASP A 109 -19.15 9.58 -14.32
CA ASP A 109 -18.81 10.20 -15.59
C ASP A 109 -18.38 9.14 -16.63
N ILE A 110 -17.61 8.15 -16.21
CA ILE A 110 -17.21 7.03 -17.07
C ILE A 110 -18.44 6.20 -17.51
N CYS A 111 -19.31 5.81 -16.57
CA CYS A 111 -20.52 5.06 -16.88
C CYS A 111 -21.41 5.83 -17.87
N LYS A 112 -21.57 7.14 -17.69
CA LYS A 112 -22.34 8.00 -18.60
C LYS A 112 -21.71 8.04 -20.00
N ARG A 113 -20.38 8.21 -20.09
CA ARG A 113 -19.64 8.26 -21.36
C ARG A 113 -19.70 6.92 -22.12
N LEU A 114 -19.69 5.81 -21.41
CA LEU A 114 -19.79 4.45 -21.96
C LEU A 114 -21.23 3.98 -22.16
N GLU A 115 -22.21 4.85 -21.94
CA GLU A 115 -23.64 4.54 -22.06
C GLU A 115 -24.06 3.28 -21.24
N ILE A 116 -23.48 3.13 -20.05
CA ILE A 116 -23.77 2.01 -19.16
C ILE A 116 -25.07 2.30 -18.41
N ASP A 117 -26.03 1.36 -18.48
CA ASP A 117 -27.25 1.44 -17.66
C ASP A 117 -26.90 1.20 -16.18
N THR A 118 -26.83 2.29 -15.40
CA THR A 118 -26.49 2.25 -13.97
C THR A 118 -27.62 1.71 -13.08
N LYS A 119 -28.84 1.50 -13.63
CA LYS A 119 -29.89 0.78 -12.94
C LYS A 119 -29.58 -0.72 -12.89
N MET A 120 -29.00 -1.25 -13.96
CA MET A 120 -28.60 -2.65 -14.08
C MET A 120 -27.18 -2.89 -13.49
N TYR A 121 -26.24 -1.98 -13.75
CA TYR A 121 -24.84 -2.09 -13.35
C TYR A 121 -24.44 -0.89 -12.47
N LYS A 122 -24.55 -1.06 -11.16
CA LYS A 122 -24.24 0.01 -10.20
C LYS A 122 -22.75 0.35 -10.20
N GLU A 123 -22.41 1.62 -10.05
CA GLU A 123 -21.03 2.12 -10.00
C GLU A 123 -20.19 1.39 -8.95
N LYS A 124 -20.78 1.06 -7.81
CA LYS A 124 -20.11 0.32 -6.73
C LYS A 124 -19.58 -1.05 -7.20
N MET A 125 -20.30 -1.72 -8.12
CA MET A 125 -19.85 -3.01 -8.66
C MET A 125 -18.53 -2.86 -9.42
N PHE A 126 -18.39 -1.81 -10.22
CA PHE A 126 -17.16 -1.54 -10.94
C PHE A 126 -16.01 -1.16 -10.01
N LEU A 127 -16.24 -0.23 -9.07
CA LEU A 127 -15.25 0.17 -8.09
C LEU A 127 -14.76 -1.02 -7.25
N SER A 128 -15.67 -1.89 -6.81
CA SER A 128 -15.32 -3.08 -6.05
C SER A 128 -14.48 -4.09 -6.87
N ALA A 129 -14.84 -4.29 -8.15
CA ALA A 129 -14.08 -5.18 -9.04
C ALA A 129 -12.66 -4.62 -9.31
N ILE A 130 -12.54 -3.31 -9.50
CA ILE A 130 -11.26 -2.62 -9.71
C ILE A 130 -10.38 -2.72 -8.46
N SER A 131 -10.94 -2.43 -7.29
CA SER A 131 -10.23 -2.53 -6.00
C SER A 131 -9.70 -3.95 -5.78
N SER A 132 -10.54 -4.98 -5.96
CA SER A 132 -10.11 -6.38 -5.85
C SER A 132 -9.00 -6.74 -6.85
N ALA A 133 -9.07 -6.23 -8.08
CA ALA A 133 -8.03 -6.45 -9.07
C ALA A 133 -6.70 -5.81 -8.67
N LYS A 134 -6.73 -4.58 -8.16
CA LYS A 134 -5.54 -3.87 -7.68
C LYS A 134 -4.91 -4.54 -6.47
N ASP A 135 -5.71 -5.07 -5.55
CA ASP A 135 -5.25 -5.84 -4.40
C ASP A 135 -4.46 -7.10 -4.80
N GLU A 136 -4.78 -7.67 -5.97
CA GLU A 136 -4.08 -8.81 -6.58
C GLU A 136 -3.01 -8.39 -7.61
N LEU A 137 -2.72 -7.10 -7.75
CA LEU A 137 -1.79 -6.55 -8.74
C LEU A 137 -2.18 -6.82 -10.20
N ILE A 138 -3.47 -7.04 -10.46
CA ILE A 138 -4.01 -7.27 -11.81
C ILE A 138 -4.25 -5.91 -12.46
N ASP A 139 -3.49 -5.61 -13.51
CA ASP A 139 -3.68 -4.41 -14.30
C ASP A 139 -4.88 -4.51 -15.26
N PRO A 140 -5.33 -3.41 -15.92
CA PRO A 140 -6.46 -3.44 -16.84
C PRO A 140 -6.29 -4.40 -18.01
N ILE A 141 -5.07 -4.62 -18.50
CA ILE A 141 -4.78 -5.50 -19.64
C ILE A 141 -4.92 -6.96 -19.22
N GLU A 142 -4.33 -7.30 -18.09
CA GLU A 142 -4.45 -8.63 -17.51
C GLU A 142 -5.90 -8.94 -17.11
N PHE A 143 -6.61 -7.95 -16.54
CA PHE A 143 -8.03 -8.10 -16.20
C PHE A 143 -8.88 -8.38 -17.45
N GLU A 144 -8.64 -7.67 -18.56
CA GLU A 144 -9.31 -7.89 -19.84
C GLU A 144 -9.03 -9.31 -20.39
N THR A 145 -7.80 -9.78 -20.29
CA THR A 145 -7.43 -11.13 -20.69
C THR A 145 -8.17 -12.19 -19.87
N ARG A 146 -8.27 -12.00 -18.56
CA ARG A 146 -8.99 -12.92 -17.66
C ARG A 146 -10.52 -12.85 -17.81
N ALA A 147 -11.04 -11.77 -18.40
CA ALA A 147 -12.46 -11.55 -18.65
C ALA A 147 -13.01 -12.29 -19.88
N ALA A 148 -12.19 -13.03 -20.61
CA ALA A 148 -12.57 -13.74 -21.83
C ALA A 148 -13.76 -14.70 -21.56
N GLY A 149 -14.82 -14.56 -22.36
CA GLY A 149 -16.02 -15.40 -22.25
C GLY A 149 -17.14 -14.88 -21.30
N ASP A 150 -16.84 -13.93 -20.41
CA ASP A 150 -17.82 -13.37 -19.47
C ASP A 150 -18.20 -11.94 -19.86
N TYR A 151 -19.49 -11.74 -20.19
CA TYR A 151 -19.99 -10.44 -20.63
C TYR A 151 -19.86 -9.36 -19.55
N VAL A 152 -20.14 -9.68 -18.27
CA VAL A 152 -20.07 -8.74 -17.17
C VAL A 152 -18.62 -8.36 -16.89
N LYS A 153 -17.73 -9.34 -16.85
CA LYS A 153 -16.28 -9.11 -16.66
C LYS A 153 -15.67 -8.30 -17.79
N ARG A 154 -16.08 -8.50 -19.04
CA ARG A 154 -15.64 -7.67 -20.17
C ARG A 154 -16.06 -6.21 -20.00
N LYS A 155 -17.28 -5.98 -19.51
CA LYS A 155 -17.76 -4.63 -19.20
C LYS A 155 -16.94 -4.01 -18.04
N GLN A 156 -16.64 -4.78 -17.02
CA GLN A 156 -15.75 -4.35 -15.92
C GLN A 156 -14.35 -4.03 -16.43
N ALA A 157 -13.79 -4.83 -17.32
CA ALA A 157 -12.48 -4.59 -17.94
C ALA A 157 -12.45 -3.27 -18.73
N GLN A 158 -13.48 -3.02 -19.54
CA GLN A 158 -13.62 -1.76 -20.27
C GLN A 158 -13.66 -0.56 -19.32
N VAL A 159 -14.48 -0.65 -18.26
CA VAL A 159 -14.57 0.42 -17.24
C VAL A 159 -13.25 0.60 -16.49
N TYR A 160 -12.58 -0.49 -16.13
CA TYR A 160 -11.28 -0.42 -15.44
C TYR A 160 -10.23 0.31 -16.29
N ARG A 161 -10.14 0.00 -17.58
CA ARG A 161 -9.22 0.69 -18.49
C ARG A 161 -9.51 2.18 -18.58
N GLU A 162 -10.78 2.57 -18.77
CA GLU A 162 -11.20 3.97 -18.81
C GLU A 162 -10.94 4.71 -17.50
N TYR A 163 -11.15 4.02 -16.37
CA TYR A 163 -10.90 4.55 -15.03
C TYR A 163 -9.41 4.86 -14.81
N GLN A 164 -8.53 3.91 -15.12
CA GLN A 164 -7.08 4.13 -14.99
C GLN A 164 -6.57 5.20 -15.96
N GLN A 165 -7.11 5.25 -17.18
CA GLN A 165 -6.76 6.29 -18.12
C GLN A 165 -7.19 7.69 -17.63
N ALA A 166 -8.38 7.82 -17.08
CA ALA A 166 -8.87 9.07 -16.51
C ALA A 166 -8.05 9.52 -15.29
N LEU A 167 -7.71 8.60 -14.38
CA LEU A 167 -6.81 8.90 -13.26
C LEU A 167 -5.45 9.40 -13.78
N LYS A 168 -4.87 8.74 -14.77
CA LYS A 168 -3.60 9.16 -15.38
C LYS A 168 -3.68 10.56 -15.99
N GLN A 169 -4.74 10.86 -16.75
CA GLN A 169 -4.96 12.17 -17.37
C GLN A 169 -5.11 13.28 -16.33
N ASN A 170 -5.72 12.97 -15.20
CA ASN A 170 -5.92 13.91 -14.10
C ASN A 170 -4.71 14.02 -13.16
N ASN A 171 -3.61 13.34 -13.46
CA ASN A 171 -2.48 13.17 -12.54
C ASN A 171 -2.93 12.79 -11.14
N ALA A 172 -3.78 11.75 -11.05
CA ALA A 172 -4.40 11.29 -9.82
C ALA A 172 -4.16 9.78 -9.61
N LEU A 173 -4.19 9.39 -8.36
CA LEU A 173 -4.18 8.00 -7.90
C LEU A 173 -5.34 7.80 -6.93
N ASP A 174 -5.95 6.63 -6.91
CA ASP A 174 -6.79 6.22 -5.79
C ASP A 174 -5.98 5.52 -4.69
N PHE A 175 -6.63 5.11 -3.61
CA PHE A 175 -5.94 4.46 -2.49
C PHE A 175 -5.25 3.15 -2.89
N ASP A 176 -5.89 2.33 -3.72
CA ASP A 176 -5.35 1.04 -4.15
C ASP A 176 -4.15 1.25 -5.09
N ASP A 177 -4.18 2.30 -5.92
CA ASP A 177 -3.06 2.70 -6.76
C ASP A 177 -1.81 3.03 -5.96
N LEU A 178 -1.94 3.57 -4.75
CA LEU A 178 -0.77 3.92 -3.94
C LEU A 178 0.14 2.70 -3.73
N ILE A 179 -0.43 1.56 -3.41
CA ILE A 179 0.32 0.31 -3.21
C ILE A 179 0.72 -0.29 -4.57
N MET A 180 -0.24 -0.46 -5.48
CA MET A 180 0.00 -1.06 -6.80
C MET A 180 1.10 -0.32 -7.57
N LYS A 181 1.07 1.02 -7.60
CA LYS A 181 2.07 1.84 -8.31
C LYS A 181 3.43 1.85 -7.62
N THR A 182 3.50 1.67 -6.31
CA THR A 182 4.78 1.50 -5.62
C THR A 182 5.42 0.16 -5.99
N VAL A 183 4.63 -0.93 -6.05
CA VAL A 183 5.12 -2.24 -6.52
C VAL A 183 5.55 -2.16 -7.99
N GLU A 184 4.78 -1.50 -8.85
CA GLU A 184 5.12 -1.27 -10.26
C GLU A 184 6.44 -0.48 -10.39
N LEU A 185 6.62 0.58 -9.60
CA LEU A 185 7.85 1.36 -9.55
C LEU A 185 9.06 0.49 -9.18
N PHE A 186 8.96 -0.35 -8.16
CA PHE A 186 10.04 -1.23 -7.72
C PHE A 186 10.35 -2.35 -8.74
N LYS A 187 9.35 -2.78 -9.50
CA LYS A 187 9.56 -3.73 -10.61
C LYS A 187 10.27 -3.07 -11.78
N LEU A 188 9.96 -1.82 -12.08
CA LEU A 188 10.52 -1.06 -13.21
C LEU A 188 11.92 -0.49 -12.88
N ASP A 189 12.09 0.12 -11.73
CA ASP A 189 13.32 0.82 -11.34
C ASP A 189 14.03 0.09 -10.18
N LYS A 190 15.02 -0.74 -10.56
CA LYS A 190 15.77 -1.56 -9.61
C LYS A 190 16.72 -0.74 -8.72
N GLU A 191 17.12 0.45 -9.14
CA GLU A 191 17.94 1.35 -8.31
C GLU A 191 17.13 1.94 -7.17
N VAL A 192 15.88 2.36 -7.46
CA VAL A 192 14.96 2.81 -6.43
C VAL A 192 14.68 1.68 -5.44
N LEU A 193 14.39 0.47 -5.93
CA LEU A 193 14.18 -0.69 -5.05
C LEU A 193 15.40 -0.94 -4.16
N ALA A 194 16.59 -1.03 -4.74
CA ALA A 194 17.82 -1.30 -4.02
C ALA A 194 18.09 -0.24 -2.93
N SER A 195 17.82 1.04 -3.21
CA SER A 195 17.99 2.12 -2.23
C SER A 195 17.11 1.95 -0.99
N TYR A 196 15.87 1.44 -1.18
CA TYR A 196 14.96 1.17 -0.06
C TYR A 196 15.30 -0.14 0.65
N GLN A 197 15.78 -1.17 -0.05
CA GLN A 197 16.28 -2.41 0.56
C GLN A 197 17.53 -2.16 1.42
N ASP A 198 18.45 -1.32 0.97
CA ASP A 198 19.62 -0.91 1.77
C ASP A 198 19.23 -0.08 2.99
N ARG A 199 18.20 0.75 2.82
CA ARG A 199 17.70 1.58 3.92
C ARG A 199 16.98 0.75 4.97
N PHE A 200 16.01 -0.07 4.58
CA PHE A 200 15.14 -0.79 5.51
C PHE A 200 15.59 -2.23 5.70
N ARG A 201 16.57 -2.42 6.56
CA ARG A 201 17.10 -3.74 6.92
C ARG A 201 16.20 -4.50 7.89
N TYR A 202 15.36 -3.76 8.63
CA TYR A 202 14.40 -4.32 9.57
C TYR A 202 13.01 -3.78 9.24
N ILE A 203 12.18 -4.65 8.71
CA ILE A 203 10.78 -4.35 8.41
C ILE A 203 9.92 -5.17 9.35
N MET A 204 9.04 -4.51 10.08
CA MET A 204 8.11 -5.14 11.00
C MET A 204 6.68 -4.78 10.60
N VAL A 205 5.83 -5.80 10.49
CA VAL A 205 4.44 -5.64 10.07
C VAL A 205 3.53 -6.13 11.19
N ASP A 206 2.69 -5.23 11.72
CA ASP A 206 1.64 -5.60 12.66
C ASP A 206 0.42 -6.12 11.90
N GLU A 207 -0.33 -7.05 12.49
CA GLU A 207 -1.52 -7.70 11.90
C GLU A 207 -1.25 -8.29 10.49
N TYR A 208 -0.11 -8.96 10.33
CA TYR A 208 0.35 -9.50 9.03
C TYR A 208 -0.68 -10.41 8.33
N GLN A 209 -1.56 -11.09 9.09
CA GLN A 209 -2.63 -11.93 8.56
C GLN A 209 -3.66 -11.18 7.70
N ASP A 210 -3.73 -9.85 7.83
CA ASP A 210 -4.68 -9.01 7.09
C ASP A 210 -4.09 -8.45 5.78
N THR A 211 -2.85 -8.84 5.42
CA THR A 211 -2.18 -8.37 4.19
C THR A 211 -2.79 -9.02 2.95
N ASN A 212 -3.00 -8.21 1.89
CA ASN A 212 -3.33 -8.67 0.55
C ASN A 212 -2.06 -8.92 -0.29
N THR A 213 -2.23 -9.41 -1.52
CA THR A 213 -1.12 -9.71 -2.42
C THR A 213 -0.25 -8.48 -2.72
N ALA A 214 -0.86 -7.32 -2.98
CA ALA A 214 -0.11 -6.10 -3.29
C ALA A 214 0.73 -5.63 -2.09
N GLN A 215 0.19 -5.71 -0.88
CA GLN A 215 0.90 -5.38 0.36
C GLN A 215 2.03 -6.38 0.65
N PHE A 216 1.80 -7.66 0.37
CA PHE A 216 2.83 -8.69 0.51
C PHE A 216 4.02 -8.47 -0.44
N GLU A 217 3.75 -8.15 -1.71
CA GLU A 217 4.79 -7.88 -2.71
C GLU A 217 5.60 -6.60 -2.42
N LEU A 218 5.04 -5.69 -1.62
CA LEU A 218 5.70 -4.43 -1.26
C LEU A 218 6.79 -4.62 -0.20
N ILE A 219 6.66 -5.61 0.69
CA ILE A 219 7.54 -5.84 1.84
C ILE A 219 8.46 -7.03 1.66
#